data_6a99fa6057876fafdbe1874327c59dc6
#
_entry.id   6a99fa6057876fafdbe1874327c59dc6
#
_cell.length_a   1.000
_cell.length_b   1.000
_cell.length_c   1.000
_cell.angle_alpha   90.00
_cell.angle_beta   90.00
_cell.angle_gamma   90.00
#
_symmetry.space_group_name_H-M   'P 1'
#
loop_
_entity.id
_entity.type
_entity.pdbx_description
1 polymer ?
#
loop_
_entity_poly.entity_id
_entity_poly.type
_entity_poly.pdbx_seq_one_letter_code
_entity_poly.pdbx_strand_id
1 'polypeptide(L)'
;MHQFKHYAINTIEATKLVQMKRKQQPKVVHRKLGRERAHGMYLNNVIEIDPTLAPMRYLIVLIHEYLHHIQPEWSEEKVDAEGEALGRFLWKQGFRKVQQ
;
A
#
# COMPACT_ATOMS: atom_id res chain seq x y z
N MET A 1 12.89 20.30 9.58
CA MET A 1 13.02 20.08 9.02
C MET A 1 13.43 19.70 8.09
N HIS A 2 13.56 19.33 7.56
CA HIS A 2 14.01 19.02 6.79
C HIS A 2 14.05 19.00 5.73
N GLN A 3 14.33 18.78 5.34
CA GLN A 3 14.98 19.06 4.61
C GLN A 3 15.18 18.33 3.48
N PHE A 4 14.28 18.46 2.52
CA PHE A 4 14.29 17.73 1.30
C PHE A 4 14.88 18.51 0.16
N LYS A 5 15.28 19.70 0.40
CA LYS A 5 15.73 20.55 -0.68
C LYS A 5 17.00 20.05 -1.36
N HIS A 6 17.78 19.28 -0.66
CA HIS A 6 19.01 18.77 -1.26
C HIS A 6 18.72 17.58 -2.17
N TYR A 7 17.49 17.16 -2.24
CA TYR A 7 17.08 16.13 -3.19
C TYR A 7 16.44 16.71 -4.42
N ALA A 8 16.53 17.98 -4.60
CA ALA A 8 15.81 18.65 -5.67
C ALA A 8 16.40 18.40 -7.05
N ILE A 9 17.47 17.67 -7.14
CA ILE A 9 18.04 17.34 -8.43
C ILE A 9 17.03 16.58 -9.23
N ASN A 10 16.84 17.00 -10.47
CA ASN A 10 15.84 16.39 -11.34
C ASN A 10 14.45 16.43 -10.76
N THR A 11 14.15 17.52 -10.10
CA THR A 11 12.85 17.64 -9.46
C THR A 11 11.71 17.48 -10.45
N ILE A 12 11.86 18.04 -11.64
CA ILE A 12 10.80 17.94 -12.64
C ILE A 12 10.56 16.51 -13.05
N GLU A 13 11.62 15.77 -13.33
CA GLU A 13 11.46 14.38 -13.70
C GLU A 13 10.92 13.54 -12.57
N ALA A 14 11.42 13.76 -11.37
CA ALA A 14 10.94 13.03 -10.21
C ALA A 14 9.46 13.30 -9.97
N THR A 15 9.06 14.54 -10.11
CA THR A 15 7.66 14.91 -9.94
C THR A 15 6.79 14.23 -10.98
N LYS A 16 7.25 14.21 -12.23
CA LYS A 16 6.50 13.54 -13.28
C LYS A 16 6.31 12.05 -13.00
N LEU A 17 7.38 11.39 -12.57
CA LEU A 17 7.29 9.97 -12.24
C LEU A 17 6.30 9.71 -11.13
N VAL A 18 6.39 10.51 -10.07
CA VAL A 18 5.47 10.35 -8.96
C VAL A 18 4.04 10.57 -9.41
N GLN A 19 3.80 11.60 -10.22
CA GLN A 19 2.45 11.87 -10.70
C GLN A 19 1.93 10.78 -11.60
N MET A 20 2.78 10.20 -12.43
CA MET A 20 2.36 9.10 -13.28
C MET A 20 1.93 7.90 -12.46
N LYS A 21 2.70 7.57 -11.42
CA LYS A 21 2.38 6.43 -10.58
C LYS A 21 1.17 6.69 -9.69
N ARG A 22 0.93 7.95 -9.33
CA ARG A 22 -0.18 8.31 -8.46
C ARG A 22 -1.34 8.94 -9.19
N LYS A 23 -1.29 8.85 -10.52
CA LYS A 23 -2.31 9.48 -11.34
C LYS A 23 -3.71 9.06 -10.92
N GLN A 24 -3.87 7.81 -10.52
CA GLN A 24 -5.13 7.31 -10.02
C GLN A 24 -4.87 6.61 -8.72
N GLN A 25 -5.58 7.04 -7.70
CA GLN A 25 -5.57 6.30 -6.44
C GLN A 25 -6.37 5.02 -6.63
N PRO A 26 -5.90 3.92 -6.07
CA PRO A 26 -6.69 2.70 -6.18
C PRO A 26 -7.95 2.81 -5.33
N LYS A 27 -9.01 2.22 -5.83
CA LYS A 27 -10.24 2.13 -5.07
C LYS A 27 -10.11 0.96 -4.11
N VAL A 28 -10.56 1.15 -2.88
CA VAL A 28 -10.54 0.09 -1.88
C VAL A 28 -11.95 -0.41 -1.68
N VAL A 29 -12.13 -1.71 -1.85
CA VAL A 29 -13.43 -2.36 -1.74
C VAL A 29 -13.32 -3.45 -0.68
N HIS A 30 -14.25 -3.49 0.24
CA HIS A 30 -14.30 -4.50 1.27
C HIS A 30 -15.10 -5.69 0.78
N ARG A 31 -14.52 -6.88 0.85
CA ARG A 31 -15.19 -8.10 0.46
C ARG A 31 -14.60 -9.26 1.23
N LYS A 32 -15.44 -10.17 1.68
CA LYS A 32 -14.95 -11.37 2.34
C LYS A 32 -14.26 -12.26 1.31
N LEU A 33 -13.02 -12.62 1.61
CA LEU A 33 -12.20 -13.36 0.66
C LEU A 33 -11.83 -14.74 1.16
N GLY A 34 -12.50 -15.23 2.20
CA GLY A 34 -12.14 -16.49 2.80
C GLY A 34 -12.15 -17.67 1.83
N ARG A 35 -13.09 -17.68 0.90
CA ARG A 35 -13.19 -18.77 -0.05
C ARG A 35 -12.06 -18.79 -1.04
N GLU A 36 -11.52 -17.63 -1.36
CA GLU A 36 -10.40 -17.52 -2.27
C GLU A 36 -9.07 -17.71 -1.56
N ARG A 37 -9.11 -17.93 -0.25
CA ARG A 37 -7.89 -18.08 0.55
C ARG A 37 -6.96 -16.90 0.42
N ALA A 38 -7.53 -15.74 0.21
CA ALA A 38 -6.77 -14.52 0.10
C ALA A 38 -7.23 -13.55 1.16
N HIS A 39 -6.32 -12.70 1.63
CA HIS A 39 -6.67 -11.63 2.56
C HIS A 39 -6.95 -10.35 1.80
N GLY A 40 -6.32 -10.18 0.65
CA GLY A 40 -6.52 -9.04 -0.21
C GLY A 40 -6.11 -9.37 -1.63
N MET A 41 -6.55 -8.55 -2.55
CA MET A 41 -6.22 -8.70 -3.97
C MET A 41 -6.14 -7.34 -4.60
N TYR A 42 -5.26 -7.21 -5.58
CA TYR A 42 -5.15 -5.98 -6.35
C TYR A 42 -5.28 -6.31 -7.83
N LEU A 43 -6.17 -5.61 -8.52
CA LEU A 43 -6.34 -5.76 -9.97
C LEU A 43 -6.99 -4.51 -10.52
N ASN A 44 -6.41 -3.98 -11.58
CA ASN A 44 -7.02 -2.86 -12.33
C ASN A 44 -7.41 -1.68 -11.45
N ASN A 45 -6.46 -1.22 -10.63
CA ASN A 45 -6.68 -0.07 -9.75
C ASN A 45 -7.71 -0.31 -8.66
N VAL A 46 -8.02 -1.56 -8.37
CA VAL A 46 -8.94 -1.90 -7.30
C VAL A 46 -8.26 -2.81 -6.31
N ILE A 47 -8.28 -2.41 -5.04
CA ILE A 47 -7.82 -3.26 -3.94
C ILE A 47 -9.07 -3.84 -3.29
N GLU A 48 -9.18 -5.16 -3.29
CA GLU A 48 -10.20 -5.86 -2.50
C GLU A 48 -9.53 -6.36 -1.24
N ILE A 49 -10.14 -6.10 -0.10
CA ILE A 49 -9.55 -6.51 1.16
C ILE A 49 -10.64 -6.99 2.08
N ASP A 50 -10.34 -8.06 2.81
CA ASP A 50 -11.29 -8.66 3.74
C ASP A 50 -11.42 -7.76 4.97
N PRO A 51 -12.61 -7.22 5.23
CA PRO A 51 -12.78 -6.29 6.35
C PRO A 51 -12.75 -6.98 7.71
N THR A 52 -12.79 -8.31 7.75
CA THR A 52 -12.80 -9.04 9.01
C THR A 52 -11.41 -9.36 9.53
N LEU A 53 -10.37 -8.97 8.80
CA LEU A 53 -9.00 -9.18 9.28
C LEU A 53 -8.76 -8.43 10.58
N ALA A 54 -7.91 -9.00 11.42
CA ALA A 54 -7.48 -8.29 12.63
C ALA A 54 -6.83 -6.97 12.22
N PRO A 55 -6.91 -5.94 13.08
CA PRO A 55 -6.47 -4.60 12.66
C PRO A 55 -5.04 -4.51 12.13
N MET A 56 -4.09 -5.18 12.79
CA MET A 56 -2.72 -5.12 12.28
C MET A 56 -2.60 -5.84 10.93
N ARG A 57 -3.27 -6.97 10.81
CA ARG A 57 -3.23 -7.71 9.55
C ARG A 57 -3.89 -6.90 8.43
N TYR A 58 -4.98 -6.22 8.74
CA TYR A 58 -5.62 -5.35 7.76
C TYR A 58 -4.64 -4.30 7.26
N LEU A 59 -3.93 -3.65 8.16
CA LEU A 59 -2.98 -2.62 7.77
C LEU A 59 -1.89 -3.20 6.86
N ILE A 60 -1.34 -4.33 7.25
CA ILE A 60 -0.26 -4.94 6.46
C ILE A 60 -0.76 -5.34 5.08
N VAL A 61 -1.94 -5.93 5.01
CA VAL A 61 -2.49 -6.38 3.73
C VAL A 61 -2.84 -5.18 2.85
N LEU A 62 -3.39 -4.12 3.43
CA LEU A 62 -3.70 -2.92 2.66
C LEU A 62 -2.43 -2.35 2.02
N ILE A 63 -1.36 -2.28 2.80
CA ILE A 63 -0.09 -1.80 2.28
C ILE A 63 0.44 -2.73 1.19
N HIS A 64 0.35 -4.03 1.42
CA HIS A 64 0.79 -5.02 0.45
C HIS A 64 0.13 -4.79 -0.91
N GLU A 65 -1.19 -4.66 -0.91
CA GLU A 65 -1.90 -4.47 -2.17
C GLU A 65 -1.62 -3.11 -2.79
N TYR A 66 -1.44 -2.09 -1.95
CA TYR A 66 -1.06 -0.78 -2.47
C TYR A 66 0.32 -0.81 -3.12
N LEU A 67 1.25 -1.60 -2.57
CA LEU A 67 2.57 -1.73 -3.17
C LEU A 67 2.48 -2.35 -4.56
N HIS A 68 1.57 -3.30 -4.77
CA HIS A 68 1.35 -3.82 -6.11
C HIS A 68 0.90 -2.72 -7.07
N HIS A 69 0.18 -1.75 -6.56
CA HIS A 69 -0.30 -0.64 -7.37
C HIS A 69 0.85 0.29 -7.78
N ILE A 70 1.73 0.64 -6.84
CA ILE A 70 2.76 1.64 -7.12
C ILE A 70 4.07 1.03 -7.58
N GLN A 71 4.28 -0.26 -7.37
CA GLN A 71 5.51 -0.94 -7.76
C GLN A 71 5.15 -2.23 -8.48
N PRO A 72 4.55 -2.12 -9.67
CA PRO A 72 4.06 -3.32 -10.35
C PRO A 72 5.16 -4.28 -10.78
N GLU A 73 6.40 -3.81 -10.85
CA GLU A 73 7.50 -4.69 -11.26
C GLU A 73 8.16 -5.42 -10.10
N TRP A 74 7.77 -5.11 -8.86
CA TRP A 74 8.33 -5.83 -7.72
C TRP A 74 7.79 -7.25 -7.69
N SER A 75 8.65 -8.18 -7.28
CA SER A 75 8.22 -9.56 -7.09
C SER A 75 7.28 -9.66 -5.90
N GLU A 76 6.51 -10.73 -5.87
CA GLU A 76 5.63 -10.97 -4.73
C GLU A 76 6.42 -11.08 -3.44
N GLU A 77 7.61 -11.69 -3.50
CA GLU A 77 8.44 -11.81 -2.31
C GLU A 77 8.86 -10.45 -1.79
N LYS A 78 9.21 -9.55 -2.69
CA LYS A 78 9.63 -8.22 -2.27
C LYS A 78 8.46 -7.44 -1.70
N VAL A 79 7.30 -7.51 -2.36
CA VAL A 79 6.11 -6.84 -1.87
C VAL A 79 5.74 -7.35 -0.49
N ASP A 80 5.83 -8.66 -0.30
CA ASP A 80 5.48 -9.25 0.98
C ASP A 80 6.41 -8.75 2.09
N ALA A 81 7.70 -8.76 1.84
CA ALA A 81 8.67 -8.33 2.85
C ALA A 81 8.52 -6.85 3.17
N GLU A 82 8.40 -6.02 2.13
CA GLU A 82 8.30 -4.58 2.36
C GLU A 82 6.97 -4.19 2.98
N GLY A 83 5.90 -4.85 2.57
CA GLY A 83 4.60 -4.58 3.16
C GLY A 83 4.54 -4.96 4.63
N GLU A 84 5.13 -6.10 4.97
CA GLU A 84 5.18 -6.52 6.37
C GLU A 84 6.00 -5.52 7.19
N ALA A 85 7.16 -5.14 6.69
CA ALA A 85 8.04 -4.23 7.43
C ALA A 85 7.39 -2.87 7.63
N LEU A 86 6.81 -2.32 6.57
CA LEU A 86 6.18 -1.01 6.65
C LEU A 86 4.95 -1.04 7.52
N GLY A 87 4.14 -2.08 7.39
CA GLY A 87 2.94 -2.21 8.19
C GLY A 87 3.26 -2.31 9.68
N ARG A 88 4.28 -3.09 10.02
CA ARG A 88 4.66 -3.21 11.43
C ARG A 88 5.20 -1.90 11.98
N PHE A 89 5.95 -1.19 11.15
CA PHE A 89 6.46 0.11 11.57
C PHE A 89 5.32 1.07 11.86
N LEU A 90 4.37 1.17 10.95
CA LEU A 90 3.25 2.09 11.14
C LEU A 90 2.39 1.67 12.31
N TRP A 91 2.18 0.37 12.49
CA TRP A 91 1.41 -0.11 13.63
C TRP A 91 2.05 0.31 14.94
N LYS A 92 3.37 0.19 15.01
CA LYS A 92 4.11 0.58 16.21
C LYS A 92 3.98 2.06 16.50
N GLN A 93 3.83 2.86 15.45
CA GLN A 93 3.64 4.30 15.60
C GLN A 93 2.20 4.67 15.94
N GLY A 94 1.32 3.70 16.03
CA GLY A 94 -0.04 3.95 16.45
C GLY A 94 -1.04 4.15 15.32
N PHE A 95 -0.64 3.93 14.09
CA PHE A 95 -1.58 4.12 12.99
C PHE A 95 -2.56 2.96 12.93
N ARG A 96 -3.81 3.29 12.93
CA ARG A 96 -4.91 2.34 12.95
C ARG A 96 -6.01 2.81 12.01
N LYS A 97 -6.77 1.86 11.48
CA LYS A 97 -7.97 2.23 10.77
C LYS A 97 -8.95 2.82 11.77
N VAL A 98 -9.51 3.97 11.41
CA VAL A 98 -10.48 4.62 12.27
C VAL A 98 -11.77 3.81 12.27
N GLN A 99 -12.29 3.53 13.46
CA GLN A 99 -13.56 2.84 13.57
C GLN A 99 -14.70 3.81 13.35
N GLN A 100 -15.72 3.36 12.63
CA GLN A 100 -16.87 4.21 12.33
C GLN A 100 -18.17 3.54 12.71
#